data_8d163c6b2a28e0baff9d624cacea5af4
#
_entry.id   8d163c6b2a28e0baff9d624cacea5af4
#
_cell.length_a   1.000
_cell.length_b   1.000
_cell.length_c   1.000
_cell.angle_alpha   90.00
_cell.angle_beta   90.00
_cell.angle_gamma   90.00
#
_symmetry.space_group_name_H-M   'P 1'
#
loop_
_entity.id
_entity.type
_entity.pdbx_description
1 polymer ?
#
loop_
_entity_poly.entity_id
_entity_poly.type
_entity_poly.pdbx_seq_one_letter_code
_entity_poly.pdbx_strand_id
1 'polypeptide(L)'
;MAKKVRELELPAIVDETDGTVIYEGFPDDVSGITTATERWAIRKQAKVGNVWTTSWANGNQKKINAWDDRATLTYSIIPLFSNYQG
;
A
#
# COMPACT_ATOMS: atom_id res chain seq x y z
N MET A 1 -9.58 -12.98 20.21
CA MET A 1 -9.53 -13.03 19.60
C MET A 1 -9.50 -12.43 18.64
N ALA A 2 -9.80 -12.30 18.45
CA ALA A 2 -9.93 -11.86 17.44
C ALA A 2 -9.01 -11.12 16.91
N LYS A 3 -8.41 -10.74 17.24
CA LYS A 3 -7.63 -10.07 16.83
C LYS A 3 -6.92 -10.36 15.78
N LYS A 4 -6.67 -11.27 15.55
CA LYS A 4 -5.97 -11.61 14.51
C LYS A 4 -6.44 -11.11 13.32
N VAL A 5 -7.55 -10.87 13.22
CA VAL A 5 -8.13 -10.45 12.01
C VAL A 5 -7.60 -9.15 11.54
N ARG A 6 -7.29 -8.29 12.46
CA ARG A 6 -6.87 -7.02 12.05
C ARG A 6 -5.57 -7.04 11.38
N GLU A 7 -4.87 -8.10 11.50
CA GLU A 7 -3.64 -8.16 10.81
C GLU A 7 -3.82 -8.34 9.33
N LEU A 8 -5.03 -8.65 8.91
CA LEU A 8 -5.32 -8.82 7.51
C LEU A 8 -6.04 -7.61 6.99
N GLU A 9 -5.42 -6.47 7.14
CA GLU A 9 -6.03 -5.25 6.65
C GLU A 9 -6.28 -5.37 5.16
N LEU A 10 -7.50 -5.09 4.74
CA LEU A 10 -7.87 -5.14 3.33
C LEU A 10 -7.81 -3.73 2.75
N PRO A 11 -7.46 -3.61 1.48
CA PRO A 11 -7.46 -2.30 0.86
C PRO A 11 -8.89 -1.78 0.71
N ALA A 12 -9.05 -0.49 0.89
CA ALA A 12 -10.35 0.14 0.66
C ALA A 12 -10.56 0.46 -0.80
N ILE A 13 -9.49 0.55 -1.58
CA ILE A 13 -9.58 0.90 -2.98
C ILE A 13 -8.48 0.17 -3.73
N VAL A 14 -8.79 -0.30 -4.93
CA VAL A 14 -7.86 -1.05 -5.75
C VAL A 14 -7.94 -0.52 -7.18
N ASP A 15 -6.79 -0.25 -7.77
CA ASP A 15 -6.70 0.20 -9.15
C ASP A 15 -6.01 -0.88 -9.97
N GLU A 16 -6.77 -1.52 -10.85
CA GLU A 16 -6.26 -2.58 -11.71
C GLU A 16 -6.29 -2.18 -13.17
N THR A 17 -6.16 -0.91 -13.44
CA THR A 17 -6.24 -0.42 -14.82
C THR A 17 -5.19 -1.06 -15.71
N ASP A 18 -4.00 -1.28 -15.17
CA ASP A 18 -2.91 -1.90 -15.93
C ASP A 18 -2.82 -3.36 -15.52
N GLY A 19 -2.85 -4.26 -16.50
CA GLY A 19 -2.84 -5.70 -16.19
C GLY A 19 -1.59 -6.19 -15.50
N THR A 20 -0.52 -5.41 -15.48
CA THR A 20 0.72 -5.81 -14.83
C THR A 20 1.03 -4.96 -13.61
N VAL A 21 0.20 -4.02 -13.26
CA VAL A 21 0.41 -3.17 -12.09
C VAL A 21 -0.92 -2.98 -11.38
N ILE A 22 -0.91 -3.22 -10.07
CA ILE A 22 -2.09 -3.03 -9.24
C ILE A 22 -1.69 -2.14 -8.09
N TYR A 23 -2.45 -1.08 -7.85
CA TYR A 23 -2.27 -0.23 -6.69
C TYR A 23 -3.38 -0.51 -5.69
N GLU A 24 -3.02 -0.62 -4.42
CA GLU A 24 -3.97 -0.91 -3.36
C GLU A 24 -3.83 0.13 -2.28
N GLY A 25 -4.94 0.74 -1.88
CA GLY A 25 -4.92 1.83 -0.92
C GLY A 25 -5.50 1.45 0.42
N PHE A 26 -4.78 1.78 1.49
CA PHE A 26 -5.16 1.49 2.87
C PHE A 26 -5.27 2.82 3.61
N PRO A 27 -6.49 3.30 3.85
CA PRO A 27 -6.65 4.61 4.49
C PRO A 27 -6.46 4.52 5.99
N ASP A 28 -6.09 5.66 6.58
CA ASP A 28 -6.07 5.78 8.02
C ASP A 28 -7.50 5.75 8.56
N ASP A 29 -7.64 5.41 9.82
CA ASP A 29 -8.96 5.29 10.44
C ASP A 29 -9.34 6.64 11.04
N VAL A 30 -9.60 7.59 10.16
CA VAL A 30 -9.97 8.95 10.54
C VAL A 30 -11.08 9.40 9.61
N SER A 31 -12.11 10.02 10.16
CA SER A 31 -13.22 10.44 9.32
C SER A 31 -12.81 11.59 8.42
N GLY A 32 -13.50 11.73 7.29
CA GLY A 32 -13.26 12.84 6.38
C GLY A 32 -12.13 12.62 5.40
N ILE A 33 -11.55 11.43 5.35
CA ILE A 33 -10.47 11.14 4.41
C ILE A 33 -11.05 11.03 3.00
N THR A 34 -10.38 11.69 2.05
CA THR A 34 -10.68 11.52 0.64
C THR A 34 -9.44 10.98 -0.04
N THR A 35 -9.54 10.69 -1.33
CA THR A 35 -8.38 10.17 -2.07
C THR A 35 -7.26 11.20 -2.19
N ALA A 36 -7.55 12.48 -1.96
CA ALA A 36 -6.54 13.52 -2.00
C ALA A 36 -5.90 13.76 -0.64
N THR A 37 -6.43 13.17 0.41
CA THR A 37 -5.88 13.36 1.76
C THR A 37 -4.63 12.51 1.92
N GLU A 38 -3.59 13.08 2.52
CA GLU A 38 -2.33 12.35 2.68
C GLU A 38 -2.39 11.47 3.91
N ARG A 39 -3.29 10.50 3.86
CA ARG A 39 -3.50 9.57 4.97
C ARG A 39 -3.71 8.14 4.46
N TRP A 40 -2.98 7.78 3.43
CA TRP A 40 -3.07 6.44 2.85
C TRP A 40 -1.72 5.76 2.87
N ALA A 41 -1.71 4.47 3.15
CA ALA A 41 -0.59 3.61 2.80
C ALA A 41 -0.95 3.02 1.43
N ILE A 42 -0.01 2.94 0.54
CA ILE A 42 -0.29 2.48 -0.82
C ILE A 42 0.68 1.37 -1.16
N ARG A 43 0.11 0.24 -1.56
CA ARG A 43 0.88 -0.94 -1.93
C ARG A 43 0.78 -1.11 -3.44
N LYS A 44 1.90 -1.43 -4.05
CA LYS A 44 1.97 -1.66 -5.49
C LYS A 44 2.35 -3.10 -5.74
N GLN A 45 1.58 -3.79 -6.56
CA GLN A 45 1.90 -5.11 -7.03
C GLN A 45 2.28 -4.98 -8.48
N ALA A 46 3.46 -5.43 -8.85
CA ALA A 46 3.92 -5.33 -10.23
C ALA A 46 4.36 -6.68 -10.73
N LYS A 47 3.99 -7.02 -11.94
CA LYS A 47 4.29 -8.31 -12.53
C LYS A 47 5.35 -8.16 -13.61
N VAL A 48 6.40 -8.96 -13.51
CA VAL A 48 7.43 -9.06 -14.52
C VAL A 48 7.57 -10.55 -14.85
N GLY A 49 7.31 -10.91 -16.08
CA GLY A 49 7.26 -12.32 -16.44
C GLY A 49 6.12 -12.98 -15.69
N ASN A 50 6.42 -13.99 -14.90
CA ASN A 50 5.42 -14.68 -14.11
C ASN A 50 5.50 -14.34 -12.63
N VAL A 51 6.21 -13.28 -12.28
CA VAL A 51 6.46 -12.96 -10.87
C VAL A 51 5.83 -11.65 -10.50
N TRP A 52 5.04 -11.67 -9.43
CA TRP A 52 4.48 -10.47 -8.83
C TRP A 52 5.37 -10.02 -7.68
N THR A 53 5.70 -8.74 -7.66
CA THR A 53 6.51 -8.16 -6.59
C THR A 53 5.69 -7.11 -5.88
N THR A 54 5.74 -7.12 -4.56
CA THR A 54 5.01 -6.17 -3.72
C THR A 54 5.97 -5.09 -3.24
N SER A 55 5.55 -3.84 -3.39
CA SER A 55 6.32 -2.72 -2.87
C SER A 55 5.35 -1.71 -2.26
N TRP A 56 5.88 -0.81 -1.45
CA TRP A 56 5.08 0.16 -0.73
C TRP A 56 5.58 1.56 -1.03
N ALA A 57 4.66 2.51 -1.08
CA ALA A 57 5.02 3.91 -1.27
C ALA A 57 5.95 4.32 -0.14
N ASN A 58 7.05 4.93 -0.50
CA ASN A 58 8.10 5.36 0.42
C ASN A 58 8.74 4.21 1.18
N GLY A 59 8.51 2.98 0.75
CA GLY A 59 9.14 1.83 1.38
C GLY A 59 8.61 1.50 2.75
N ASN A 60 7.41 1.95 3.10
CA ASN A 60 6.85 1.64 4.41
C ASN A 60 5.33 1.64 4.33
N GLN A 61 4.69 1.23 5.42
CA GLN A 61 3.24 1.11 5.49
C GLN A 61 2.60 2.27 6.21
N LYS A 62 3.30 3.39 6.30
CA LYS A 62 2.75 4.56 6.98
C LYS A 62 1.68 5.20 6.12
N LYS A 63 0.66 5.71 6.76
CA LYS A 63 -0.48 6.31 6.06
C LYS A 63 -0.26 7.79 5.91
N ILE A 64 0.64 8.14 5.00
CA ILE A 64 1.10 9.51 4.81
C ILE A 64 1.06 9.95 3.35
N ASN A 65 0.45 9.15 2.49
CA ASN A 65 0.42 9.46 1.05
C ASN A 65 -1.01 9.72 0.62
N ALA A 66 -1.18 10.44 -0.50
CA ALA A 66 -2.49 10.64 -1.10
C ALA A 66 -2.69 9.57 -2.16
N TRP A 67 -3.86 8.96 -2.16
CA TRP A 67 -4.18 7.95 -3.17
C TRP A 67 -4.07 8.53 -4.59
N ASP A 68 -4.44 9.79 -4.75
CA ASP A 68 -4.41 10.42 -6.06
C ASP A 68 -3.00 10.51 -6.63
N ASP A 69 -1.98 10.44 -5.79
CA ASP A 69 -0.59 10.53 -6.23
C ASP A 69 0.05 9.17 -6.50
N ARG A 70 -0.72 8.10 -6.44
CA ARG A 70 -0.15 6.75 -6.46
C ARG A 70 0.79 6.45 -7.62
N ALA A 71 0.51 7.03 -8.78
CA ALA A 71 1.33 6.72 -9.95
C ALA A 71 2.66 7.46 -9.96
N THR A 72 2.82 8.46 -9.11
CA THR A 72 4.03 9.28 -9.10
C THR A 72 4.89 9.09 -7.85
N LEU A 73 4.45 8.25 -6.93
CA LEU A 73 5.20 8.01 -5.70
C LEU A 73 6.36 7.06 -5.97
N THR A 74 7.34 7.08 -5.09
CA THR A 74 8.47 6.16 -5.15
C THR A 74 8.11 4.92 -4.35
N TYR A 75 8.30 3.75 -4.92
CA TYR A 75 7.95 2.49 -4.28
C TYR A 75 9.19 1.66 -4.03
N SER A 76 9.24 1.02 -2.87
CA SER A 76 10.34 0.16 -2.49
C SER A 76 9.81 -1.06 -1.75
N ILE A 77 10.56 -2.16 -1.87
CA ILE A 77 10.27 -3.37 -1.12
C ILE A 77 10.71 -3.13 0.31
N ILE A 78 9.87 -3.49 1.27
CA ILE A 78 10.23 -3.37 2.67
C ILE A 78 11.21 -4.49 2.99
N PRO A 79 12.42 -4.18 3.45
CA PRO A 79 13.39 -5.23 3.77
C PRO A 79 12.93 -6.01 4.98
N LEU A 80 12.94 -7.32 4.86
CA LEU A 80 12.48 -8.16 5.95
C LEU A 80 13.32 -8.01 7.18
N PHE A 81 14.63 -7.87 6.98
CA PHE A 81 15.50 -7.78 8.15
C PHE A 81 15.33 -6.50 8.91
N SER A 82 14.97 -5.44 8.25
CA SER A 82 14.73 -4.20 8.95
C SER A 82 13.58 -4.34 9.92
N ASN A 83 12.62 -5.15 9.57
CA ASN A 83 11.48 -5.32 10.44
C ASN A 83 11.84 -6.02 11.72
N TYR A 84 12.80 -6.91 11.65
CA TYR A 84 13.21 -7.60 12.87
C TYR A 84 14.07 -6.76 13.74
N GLN A 85 14.85 -5.92 13.14
CA GLN A 85 15.70 -5.09 13.91
C GLN A 85 14.88 -4.15 14.70
N GLY A 86 13.75 -3.86 14.16
CA GLY A 86 12.70 -3.09 14.80
C GLY A 86 13.13 -2.11 15.67
#